data_963913ed50bc62bfcf277ede7e374b52
#
_entry.id   963913ed50bc62bfcf277ede7e374b52
#
_cell.length_a   1.000
_cell.length_b   1.000
_cell.length_c   1.000
_cell.angle_alpha   90.00
_cell.angle_beta   90.00
_cell.angle_gamma   90.00
#
_symmetry.space_group_name_H-M   'P 1'
#
loop_
_entity.id
_entity.type
_entity.pdbx_description
1 polymer ?
#
loop_
_entity_poly.entity_id
_entity_poly.type
_entity_poly.pdbx_seq_one_letter_code
_entity_poly.pdbx_strand_id
1 'polypeptide(L)'
;MMRLRRFMGLGLPLYFGITQAVPCGNVTISSAADAAEIRSTCTVISGDLGFTYDFNSTINLDGVEEIQGGIYHSGCRAFPETSDCPSPSPFSISGSTLTTVKGTVSLKFFNGLKELRFPNLTTVEGAITLFHLYDLERLDITKLSHVGSILLEAPNMTTLEHESLKSFTNNAGSVTLWAAGVDSVDSFFNYPIEIAEDASDSQSFIDVYELPNIRHINIGWPRVKQVTIKGDNLGVTLGTENTTSMDIGILSLLGNITDLAQGDVVTNLTVGQLIVKDNFDMTHLNVSFDQLSTLEINQCDGLKTSQVPPKAIDWEDFGLHIRSCLNLNLSSEYHINSDGENEKSWYWPNNITLINIDSTPTANEFFKSFLERYNETNSKIPKVLQRFSVNPALVLDFNCAPFDELNKTGVLAEYYDCYNTVDLMASLAASHEPWVFGSLFLAIAVLAFSHI
;
A
#
# COMPACT_ATOMS: atom_id res chain seq x y z
N MET A 1 29.27 81.78 29.61
CA MET A 1 30.17 80.74 30.20
C MET A 1 29.32 79.61 30.73
N MET A 2 29.21 78.54 30.00
CA MET A 2 28.42 77.36 30.39
C MET A 2 29.30 76.13 30.21
N ARG A 3 29.67 75.43 31.30
CA ARG A 3 30.58 74.30 31.30
C ARG A 3 29.78 73.03 30.95
N LEU A 4 30.14 72.37 29.85
CA LEU A 4 29.68 71.03 29.47
C LEU A 4 30.46 70.00 30.36
N ARG A 5 29.69 69.24 31.16
CA ARG A 5 30.20 68.05 31.83
C ARG A 5 30.06 66.84 30.87
N ARG A 6 31.22 66.23 30.54
CA ARG A 6 31.27 64.95 29.83
C ARG A 6 30.93 63.82 30.83
N PHE A 7 29.88 63.07 30.52
CA PHE A 7 29.59 61.76 31.13
C PHE A 7 30.41 60.72 30.34
N MET A 8 31.41 60.12 30.99
CA MET A 8 32.04 58.90 30.51
C MET A 8 31.12 57.74 30.88
N GLY A 9 30.38 57.20 29.87
CA GLY A 9 29.65 55.93 30.01
C GLY A 9 30.63 54.76 29.90
N LEU A 10 30.86 54.06 31.04
CA LEU A 10 31.53 52.75 31.04
C LEU A 10 30.58 51.75 30.36
N GLY A 11 30.83 51.48 29.06
CA GLY A 11 30.23 50.34 28.34
C GLY A 11 30.86 49.04 28.83
N LEU A 12 30.14 48.31 29.68
CA LEU A 12 30.46 46.90 29.94
C LEU A 12 30.23 46.13 28.64
N PRO A 13 31.25 45.43 28.08
CA PRO A 13 31.01 44.52 26.98
C PRO A 13 30.18 43.34 27.50
N LEU A 14 28.94 43.26 27.06
CA LEU A 14 28.16 42.01 27.13
C LEU A 14 28.88 40.98 26.28
N TYR A 15 29.71 40.16 26.88
CA TYR A 15 30.17 38.92 26.29
C TYR A 15 28.95 37.99 26.18
N PHE A 16 28.33 37.98 25.05
CA PHE A 16 27.51 36.84 24.64
C PHE A 16 28.49 35.69 24.46
N GLY A 17 28.63 34.87 25.49
CA GLY A 17 29.30 33.59 25.40
C GLY A 17 28.54 32.77 24.36
N ILE A 18 29.08 32.66 23.15
CA ILE A 18 28.71 31.63 22.20
C ILE A 18 29.14 30.35 22.89
N THR A 19 28.24 29.68 23.59
CA THR A 19 28.43 28.29 24.03
C THR A 19 28.62 27.47 22.78
N GLN A 20 29.88 27.17 22.45
CA GLN A 20 30.15 26.19 21.39
C GLN A 20 29.51 24.87 21.82
N ALA A 21 28.68 24.32 20.93
CA ALA A 21 28.16 22.97 21.08
C ALA A 21 29.35 22.03 21.36
N VAL A 22 29.27 21.28 22.44
CA VAL A 22 30.31 20.28 22.79
C VAL A 22 29.89 18.99 22.08
N PRO A 23 30.64 18.53 21.06
CA PRO A 23 30.32 17.27 20.40
C PRO A 23 30.75 16.10 21.30
N CYS A 24 29.81 15.16 21.50
CA CYS A 24 30.11 13.86 22.09
C CYS A 24 30.30 12.83 20.97
N GLY A 25 31.16 11.83 21.17
CA GLY A 25 31.34 10.71 20.22
C GLY A 25 30.17 9.73 20.23
N ASN A 26 30.48 8.46 20.00
CA ASN A 26 29.49 7.40 20.20
C ASN A 26 29.08 7.33 21.68
N VAL A 27 27.78 7.18 21.91
CA VAL A 27 27.19 7.16 23.24
C VAL A 27 26.36 5.92 23.42
N THR A 28 26.48 5.27 24.59
CA THR A 28 25.61 4.15 24.98
C THR A 28 24.91 4.49 26.29
N ILE A 29 23.60 4.41 26.29
CA ILE A 29 22.74 4.64 27.45
C ILE A 29 22.39 3.30 28.09
N SER A 30 22.76 3.09 29.33
CA SER A 30 22.41 1.93 30.15
C SER A 30 21.42 2.29 31.27
N SER A 31 21.31 3.57 31.60
CA SER A 31 20.51 4.06 32.72
C SER A 31 20.00 5.49 32.51
N ALA A 32 19.04 5.91 33.33
CA ALA A 32 18.60 7.30 33.37
C ALA A 32 19.71 8.28 33.80
N ALA A 33 20.73 7.84 34.54
CA ALA A 33 21.88 8.66 34.93
C ALA A 33 22.76 8.98 33.72
N ASP A 34 23.00 8.00 32.81
CA ASP A 34 23.78 8.22 31.60
C ASP A 34 23.05 9.23 30.68
N ALA A 35 21.73 9.12 30.55
CA ALA A 35 20.94 10.08 29.80
C ALA A 35 21.00 11.49 30.37
N ALA A 36 21.00 11.63 31.71
CA ALA A 36 21.12 12.92 32.39
C ALA A 36 22.52 13.56 32.17
N GLU A 37 23.57 12.75 32.16
CA GLU A 37 24.93 13.21 31.85
C GLU A 37 25.02 13.71 30.42
N ILE A 38 24.56 12.92 29.45
CA ILE A 38 24.53 13.28 28.01
C ILE A 38 23.77 14.59 27.81
N ARG A 39 22.58 14.70 28.38
CA ARG A 39 21.74 15.91 28.28
C ARG A 39 22.46 17.17 28.81
N SER A 40 23.29 17.02 29.83
CA SER A 40 24.00 18.15 30.46
C SER A 40 25.28 18.53 29.73
N THR A 41 25.84 17.63 28.92
CA THR A 41 27.17 17.80 28.33
C THR A 41 27.19 17.86 26.84
N CYS A 42 26.19 17.24 26.13
CA CYS A 42 26.19 17.09 24.71
C CYS A 42 25.02 17.84 24.07
N THR A 43 25.28 18.76 23.18
CA THR A 43 24.28 19.33 22.24
C THR A 43 24.30 18.60 20.93
N VAL A 44 25.44 18.06 20.53
CA VAL A 44 25.62 17.27 19.31
C VAL A 44 26.28 15.95 19.64
N ILE A 45 25.70 14.84 19.19
CA ILE A 45 26.32 13.53 19.21
C ILE A 45 26.92 13.27 17.85
N SER A 46 28.26 13.29 17.72
CA SER A 46 28.97 13.12 16.45
C SER A 46 29.07 11.68 15.97
N GLY A 47 28.63 10.73 16.78
CA GLY A 47 28.52 9.31 16.48
C GLY A 47 27.12 8.79 16.72
N ASP A 48 27.03 7.51 17.04
CA ASP A 48 25.77 6.82 17.29
C ASP A 48 25.29 6.97 18.74
N LEU A 49 23.99 6.97 18.95
CA LEU A 49 23.31 6.80 20.22
C LEU A 49 22.76 5.38 20.31
N GLY A 50 23.34 4.56 21.18
CA GLY A 50 22.91 3.20 21.46
C GLY A 50 22.22 3.06 22.83
N PHE A 51 21.36 2.04 22.95
CA PHE A 51 20.82 1.59 24.23
C PHE A 51 21.35 0.19 24.54
N THR A 52 21.60 -0.09 25.83
CA THR A 52 21.96 -1.45 26.22
C THR A 52 20.81 -2.41 26.03
N TYR A 53 21.13 -3.67 25.87
CA TYR A 53 20.17 -4.75 25.60
C TYR A 53 19.03 -4.85 26.65
N ASP A 54 19.35 -4.61 27.90
CA ASP A 54 18.46 -4.68 29.05
C ASP A 54 17.91 -3.31 29.49
N PHE A 55 18.04 -2.29 28.64
CA PHE A 55 17.59 -0.94 28.95
C PHE A 55 16.07 -0.91 29.22
N ASN A 56 15.68 -0.28 30.33
CA ASN A 56 14.30 -0.26 30.81
C ASN A 56 13.93 1.00 31.60
N SER A 57 14.57 2.12 31.34
CA SER A 57 14.41 3.35 32.11
C SER A 57 13.77 4.47 31.31
N THR A 58 12.86 5.22 31.92
CA THR A 58 12.34 6.46 31.32
C THR A 58 13.44 7.51 31.27
N ILE A 59 13.66 8.09 30.09
CA ILE A 59 14.70 9.09 29.87
C ILE A 59 14.17 10.30 29.10
N ASN A 60 14.90 11.40 29.30
CA ASN A 60 14.73 12.63 28.53
C ASN A 60 16.08 13.05 27.97
N LEU A 61 16.15 13.31 26.67
CA LEU A 61 17.33 13.74 25.92
C LEU A 61 17.31 15.25 25.61
N ASP A 62 16.49 16.05 26.29
CA ASP A 62 16.42 17.49 26.05
C ASP A 62 17.81 18.12 26.25
N GLY A 63 18.24 18.95 25.31
CA GLY A 63 19.60 19.49 25.25
C GLY A 63 20.39 18.90 24.08
N VAL A 64 20.07 17.66 23.63
CA VAL A 64 20.61 17.09 22.39
C VAL A 64 19.77 17.61 21.20
N GLU A 65 20.42 18.28 20.28
CA GLU A 65 19.78 18.91 19.10
C GLU A 65 20.03 18.12 17.82
N GLU A 66 21.19 17.48 17.70
CA GLU A 66 21.60 16.71 16.52
C GLU A 66 22.30 15.41 16.90
N ILE A 67 22.02 14.34 16.15
CA ILE A 67 22.77 13.08 16.17
C ILE A 67 23.30 12.84 14.76
N GLN A 68 24.65 12.87 14.59
CA GLN A 68 25.30 12.70 13.29
C GLN A 68 25.42 11.25 12.85
N GLY A 69 25.36 10.30 13.79
CA GLY A 69 25.13 8.89 13.53
C GLY A 69 23.66 8.52 13.61
N GLY A 70 23.36 7.31 14.03
CA GLY A 70 22.00 6.81 14.19
C GLY A 70 21.59 6.62 15.66
N ILE A 71 20.35 6.22 15.87
CA ILE A 71 19.81 5.78 17.16
C ILE A 71 19.53 4.29 17.06
N TYR A 72 20.10 3.50 17.97
CA TYR A 72 20.05 2.05 17.85
C TYR A 72 19.67 1.35 19.16
N HIS A 73 18.74 0.39 19.02
CA HIS A 73 18.49 -0.64 20.00
C HIS A 73 18.15 -1.96 19.28
N SER A 74 18.68 -3.07 19.81
CA SER A 74 18.30 -4.40 19.41
C SER A 74 18.10 -5.25 20.66
N GLY A 75 16.86 -5.38 21.08
CA GLY A 75 16.47 -6.12 22.27
C GLY A 75 16.32 -7.62 22.08
N CYS A 76 15.79 -8.26 23.09
CA CYS A 76 15.48 -9.67 23.10
C CYS A 76 14.33 -9.98 22.15
N ARG A 77 14.56 -10.81 21.15
CA ARG A 77 13.51 -11.36 20.32
C ARG A 77 12.80 -12.48 21.09
N ALA A 78 11.72 -12.12 21.79
CA ALA A 78 10.84 -13.10 22.39
C ALA A 78 10.11 -13.88 21.29
N PHE A 79 10.61 -15.05 20.95
CA PHE A 79 9.73 -16.06 20.36
C PHE A 79 8.87 -16.66 21.47
N PRO A 80 7.62 -17.04 21.21
CA PRO A 80 6.71 -17.56 22.22
C PRO A 80 7.24 -18.79 23.01
N GLU A 81 8.36 -19.34 22.60
CA GLU A 81 8.95 -20.56 23.16
C GLU A 81 10.25 -20.34 23.97
N THR A 82 10.82 -19.13 24.01
CA THR A 82 12.03 -18.87 24.81
C THR A 82 11.71 -17.91 25.95
N SER A 83 11.58 -18.47 27.15
CA SER A 83 11.23 -17.78 28.40
C SER A 83 12.29 -16.82 28.95
N ASP A 84 13.35 -16.53 28.22
CA ASP A 84 14.53 -15.85 28.75
C ASP A 84 14.60 -14.34 28.48
N CYS A 85 13.61 -13.78 27.80
CA CYS A 85 13.54 -12.33 27.65
C CYS A 85 12.94 -11.71 28.92
N PRO A 86 13.67 -10.79 29.58
CA PRO A 86 13.13 -10.10 30.74
C PRO A 86 11.85 -9.36 30.31
N SER A 87 10.80 -9.45 31.16
CA SER A 87 9.63 -8.59 31.03
C SER A 87 9.99 -7.22 31.61
N PRO A 88 10.31 -6.22 30.78
CA PRO A 88 10.75 -4.94 31.26
C PRO A 88 9.60 -4.17 31.90
N SER A 89 9.91 -3.32 32.87
CA SER A 89 8.97 -2.31 33.35
C SER A 89 8.68 -1.30 32.24
N PRO A 90 7.47 -0.76 32.17
CA PRO A 90 7.12 0.27 31.20
C PRO A 90 8.02 1.52 31.32
N PHE A 91 8.49 2.06 30.22
CA PHE A 91 9.32 3.26 30.17
C PHE A 91 9.02 4.10 28.93
N SER A 92 9.57 5.33 28.90
CA SER A 92 9.40 6.27 27.79
C SER A 92 10.74 6.91 27.42
N ILE A 93 10.90 7.24 26.14
CA ILE A 93 12.05 8.00 25.61
C ILE A 93 11.51 9.29 25.00
N SER A 94 12.09 10.42 25.41
CA SER A 94 11.72 11.73 24.89
C SER A 94 12.93 12.61 24.61
N GLY A 95 12.79 13.59 23.71
CA GLY A 95 13.79 14.60 23.41
C GLY A 95 13.15 15.73 22.59
N SER A 96 12.71 16.80 23.27
CA SER A 96 12.01 17.91 22.61
C SER A 96 12.95 18.87 21.84
N THR A 97 14.26 18.76 22.05
CA THR A 97 15.26 19.59 21.35
C THR A 97 15.87 18.93 20.13
N LEU A 98 15.70 17.60 19.99
CA LEU A 98 16.25 16.85 18.86
C LEU A 98 15.54 17.25 17.55
N THR A 99 16.31 17.73 16.58
CA THR A 99 15.80 18.19 15.28
C THR A 99 16.27 17.33 14.12
N THR A 100 17.44 16.69 14.25
CA THR A 100 18.08 15.97 13.14
C THR A 100 18.79 14.71 13.60
N VAL A 101 18.59 13.62 12.86
CA VAL A 101 19.38 12.39 12.91
C VAL A 101 19.91 12.11 11.50
N LYS A 102 21.25 12.12 11.32
CA LYS A 102 21.86 11.89 10.00
C LYS A 102 21.92 10.39 9.62
N GLY A 103 21.91 9.53 10.60
CA GLY A 103 21.84 8.08 10.38
C GLY A 103 20.42 7.55 10.45
N THR A 104 20.32 6.27 10.78
CA THR A 104 19.07 5.52 10.92
C THR A 104 18.59 5.55 12.38
N VAL A 105 17.29 5.67 12.58
CA VAL A 105 16.62 5.37 13.86
C VAL A 105 16.14 3.92 13.78
N SER A 106 16.82 3.00 14.47
CA SER A 106 16.51 1.57 14.44
C SER A 106 16.30 1.03 15.86
N LEU A 107 15.03 0.92 16.24
CA LEU A 107 14.60 0.35 17.52
C LEU A 107 13.85 -0.95 17.23
N LYS A 108 14.45 -2.07 17.64
CA LYS A 108 13.90 -3.40 17.35
C LYS A 108 13.74 -4.19 18.66
N PHE A 109 12.58 -4.86 18.80
CA PHE A 109 12.30 -5.67 20.00
C PHE A 109 12.51 -4.92 21.31
N PHE A 110 12.17 -3.64 21.34
CA PHE A 110 12.37 -2.78 22.50
C PHE A 110 11.17 -2.88 23.43
N ASN A 111 11.06 -4.05 24.08
CA ASN A 111 9.96 -4.38 24.97
C ASN A 111 9.90 -3.39 26.15
N GLY A 112 8.69 -3.03 26.58
CA GLY A 112 8.45 -2.05 27.65
C GLY A 112 8.48 -0.59 27.20
N LEU A 113 8.94 -0.27 25.97
CA LEU A 113 8.87 1.09 25.44
C LEU A 113 7.41 1.46 25.16
N LYS A 114 6.83 2.35 25.98
CA LYS A 114 5.44 2.81 25.87
C LYS A 114 5.29 4.06 25.02
N GLU A 115 6.24 4.99 25.16
CA GLU A 115 6.22 6.25 24.42
C GLU A 115 7.57 6.57 23.81
N LEU A 116 7.57 6.97 22.56
CA LEU A 116 8.71 7.55 21.85
C LEU A 116 8.33 8.94 21.36
N ARG A 117 8.98 10.00 21.87
CA ARG A 117 8.56 11.38 21.63
C ARG A 117 9.73 12.28 21.21
N PHE A 118 9.76 12.63 19.93
CA PHE A 118 10.68 13.59 19.33
C PHE A 118 9.89 14.66 18.54
N PRO A 119 9.08 15.52 19.21
CA PRO A 119 8.12 16.40 18.55
C PRO A 119 8.74 17.44 17.61
N ASN A 120 10.02 17.77 17.79
CA ASN A 120 10.73 18.72 16.96
C ASN A 120 11.70 18.06 15.96
N LEU A 121 11.73 16.75 15.87
CA LEU A 121 12.52 16.02 14.88
C LEU A 121 11.95 16.30 13.47
N THR A 122 12.74 16.98 12.64
CA THR A 122 12.34 17.34 11.26
C THR A 122 12.92 16.43 10.21
N THR A 123 14.12 15.89 10.49
CA THR A 123 14.88 15.14 9.47
C THR A 123 15.52 13.89 10.07
N VAL A 124 15.34 12.76 9.40
CA VAL A 124 16.12 11.53 9.58
C VAL A 124 16.67 11.16 8.21
N GLU A 125 17.97 11.36 7.96
CA GLU A 125 18.56 11.10 6.63
C GLU A 125 18.53 9.62 6.26
N GLY A 126 18.63 8.73 7.25
CA GLY A 126 18.44 7.28 7.10
C GLY A 126 16.99 6.84 7.28
N ALA A 127 16.81 5.56 7.51
CA ALA A 127 15.50 4.98 7.78
C ALA A 127 15.04 5.19 9.24
N ILE A 128 13.73 5.27 9.44
CA ILE A 128 13.08 5.01 10.73
C ILE A 128 12.58 3.57 10.70
N THR A 129 13.16 2.71 11.54
CA THR A 129 12.79 1.31 11.71
C THR A 129 12.35 1.06 13.14
N LEU A 130 11.07 1.08 13.38
CA LEU A 130 10.42 0.73 14.64
C LEU A 130 9.78 -0.64 14.46
N PHE A 131 10.50 -1.71 14.87
CA PHE A 131 10.16 -3.06 14.47
C PHE A 131 9.89 -3.95 15.69
N HIS A 132 8.73 -4.65 15.67
CA HIS A 132 8.26 -5.46 16.80
C HIS A 132 8.19 -4.69 18.13
N LEU A 133 7.65 -3.46 18.09
CA LEU A 133 7.43 -2.64 19.29
C LEU A 133 6.02 -2.87 19.85
N TYR A 134 5.77 -4.07 20.34
CA TYR A 134 4.44 -4.47 20.83
C TYR A 134 3.92 -3.66 22.01
N ASP A 135 4.81 -3.04 22.78
CA ASP A 135 4.44 -2.22 23.93
C ASP A 135 4.26 -0.74 23.60
N LEU A 136 4.65 -0.29 22.40
CA LEU A 136 4.56 1.12 22.01
C LEU A 136 3.10 1.54 21.86
N GLU A 137 2.67 2.50 22.67
CA GLU A 137 1.32 3.07 22.68
C GLU A 137 1.27 4.45 21.99
N ARG A 138 2.37 5.22 22.08
CA ARG A 138 2.45 6.57 21.54
C ARG A 138 3.76 6.83 20.79
N LEU A 139 3.62 7.33 19.56
CA LEU A 139 4.71 7.86 18.76
C LEU A 139 4.45 9.34 18.44
N ASP A 140 5.35 10.23 18.90
CA ASP A 140 5.29 11.66 18.62
C ASP A 140 6.52 12.07 17.79
N ILE A 141 6.29 12.25 16.52
CA ILE A 141 7.22 12.75 15.49
C ILE A 141 6.55 13.89 14.72
N THR A 142 5.86 14.76 15.45
CA THR A 142 4.96 15.80 14.91
C THR A 142 5.55 16.54 13.72
N LYS A 143 6.82 17.00 13.82
CA LYS A 143 7.46 17.80 12.77
C LYS A 143 8.30 17.04 11.77
N LEU A 144 8.32 15.71 11.82
CA LEU A 144 9.09 14.91 10.87
C LEU A 144 8.56 15.15 9.43
N SER A 145 9.41 15.67 8.58
CA SER A 145 9.05 16.01 7.21
C SER A 145 9.98 15.40 6.16
N HIS A 146 11.18 14.97 6.57
CA HIS A 146 12.20 14.40 5.69
C HIS A 146 12.74 13.11 6.29
N VAL A 147 12.69 12.01 5.56
CA VAL A 147 13.15 10.70 6.01
C VAL A 147 13.67 9.84 4.86
N GLY A 148 14.58 8.90 5.12
CA GLY A 148 15.03 7.94 4.09
C GLY A 148 13.96 6.91 3.76
N SER A 149 13.36 6.31 4.77
CA SER A 149 12.23 5.38 4.68
C SER A 149 11.60 5.18 6.06
N ILE A 150 10.39 4.62 6.10
CA ILE A 150 9.68 4.33 7.34
C ILE A 150 9.25 2.86 7.35
N LEU A 151 9.65 2.13 8.41
CA LEU A 151 9.09 0.85 8.79
C LEU A 151 8.56 0.95 10.21
N LEU A 152 7.26 0.88 10.39
CA LEU A 152 6.58 0.99 11.67
C LEU A 152 5.74 -0.27 11.92
N GLU A 153 6.21 -1.10 12.82
CA GLU A 153 5.48 -2.28 13.34
C GLU A 153 5.28 -2.12 14.85
N ALA A 154 4.14 -1.54 15.20
CA ALA A 154 3.70 -1.26 16.56
C ALA A 154 2.19 -1.52 16.69
N PRO A 155 1.76 -2.79 16.77
CA PRO A 155 0.34 -3.16 16.67
C PRO A 155 -0.53 -2.64 17.81
N ASN A 156 0.03 -2.28 18.94
CA ASN A 156 -0.71 -1.71 20.07
C ASN A 156 -0.64 -0.18 20.15
N MET A 157 -0.03 0.47 19.15
CA MET A 157 0.05 1.93 19.11
C MET A 157 -1.34 2.54 18.86
N THR A 158 -1.75 3.43 19.77
CA THR A 158 -3.05 4.13 19.72
C THR A 158 -2.91 5.61 19.36
N THR A 159 -1.72 6.17 19.51
CA THR A 159 -1.48 7.59 19.25
C THR A 159 -0.28 7.78 18.33
N LEU A 160 -0.53 8.37 17.17
CA LEU A 160 0.48 8.82 16.23
C LEU A 160 0.34 10.33 16.06
N GLU A 161 1.37 11.09 16.48
CA GLU A 161 1.44 12.53 16.27
C GLU A 161 2.45 12.81 15.14
N HIS A 162 1.93 13.16 13.97
CA HIS A 162 2.69 13.47 12.78
C HIS A 162 1.89 14.46 11.90
N GLU A 163 2.51 15.55 11.45
CA GLU A 163 1.82 16.56 10.64
C GLU A 163 1.81 16.20 9.16
N SER A 164 2.99 16.06 8.55
CA SER A 164 3.09 15.76 7.12
C SER A 164 4.51 15.37 6.69
N LEU A 165 4.64 14.22 6.04
CA LEU A 165 5.85 13.84 5.32
C LEU A 165 5.93 14.63 4.02
N LYS A 166 7.07 15.26 3.72
CA LYS A 166 7.26 16.13 2.54
C LYS A 166 8.23 15.60 1.51
N SER A 167 9.22 14.83 1.92
CA SER A 167 10.17 14.24 0.98
C SER A 167 10.92 13.05 1.59
N PHE A 168 11.48 12.24 0.72
CA PHE A 168 12.49 11.26 1.09
C PHE A 168 13.89 11.81 0.86
N THR A 169 14.80 11.48 1.76
CA THR A 169 16.22 11.88 1.67
C THR A 169 17.02 11.04 0.68
N ASN A 170 16.44 9.92 0.25
CA ASN A 170 16.98 9.03 -0.78
C ASN A 170 15.93 8.76 -1.86
N ASN A 171 16.36 8.27 -3.01
CA ASN A 171 15.49 8.01 -4.15
C ASN A 171 14.59 6.77 -4.01
N ALA A 172 14.72 6.02 -2.92
CA ALA A 172 14.02 4.75 -2.68
C ALA A 172 12.97 4.87 -1.58
N GLY A 173 12.25 5.99 -1.54
CA GLY A 173 11.27 6.29 -0.50
C GLY A 173 10.24 5.17 -0.29
N SER A 174 10.17 4.64 0.94
CA SER A 174 9.20 3.62 1.29
C SER A 174 8.55 3.88 2.63
N VAL A 175 7.27 3.54 2.74
CA VAL A 175 6.51 3.57 3.98
C VAL A 175 5.83 2.22 4.16
N THR A 176 6.20 1.51 5.22
CA THR A 176 5.56 0.26 5.65
C THR A 176 4.96 0.47 7.04
N LEU A 177 3.66 0.30 7.16
CA LEU A 177 2.91 0.55 8.39
C LEU A 177 2.14 -0.68 8.83
N TRP A 178 2.35 -1.04 10.09
CA TRP A 178 1.58 -2.03 10.83
C TRP A 178 1.28 -1.49 12.22
N ALA A 179 0.25 -0.66 12.33
CA ALA A 179 -0.09 0.10 13.54
C ALA A 179 -1.60 0.04 13.82
N ALA A 180 -2.06 -1.07 14.35
CA ALA A 180 -3.47 -1.44 14.41
C ALA A 180 -4.38 -0.50 15.24
N GLY A 181 -3.81 0.25 16.21
CA GLY A 181 -4.59 1.05 17.15
C GLY A 181 -4.82 2.52 16.74
N VAL A 182 -4.19 3.00 15.66
CA VAL A 182 -4.28 4.42 15.25
C VAL A 182 -5.53 4.70 14.44
N ASP A 183 -6.01 5.95 14.48
CA ASP A 183 -7.22 6.38 13.79
C ASP A 183 -6.94 6.92 12.37
N SER A 184 -5.73 7.37 12.07
CA SER A 184 -5.31 7.85 10.75
C SER A 184 -3.81 7.69 10.54
N VAL A 185 -3.43 7.47 9.28
CA VAL A 185 -2.04 7.47 8.78
C VAL A 185 -1.87 8.41 7.57
N ASP A 186 -2.88 9.20 7.25
CA ASP A 186 -2.90 10.08 6.07
C ASP A 186 -1.76 11.09 6.06
N SER A 187 -1.24 11.46 7.24
CA SER A 187 -0.11 12.37 7.36
C SER A 187 1.17 11.89 6.63
N PHE A 188 1.31 10.60 6.41
CA PHE A 188 2.41 10.05 5.60
C PHE A 188 2.17 10.20 4.10
N PHE A 189 0.92 10.39 3.66
CA PHE A 189 0.53 10.30 2.26
C PHE A 189 -0.15 11.56 1.71
N ASN A 190 -0.52 12.53 2.56
CA ASN A 190 -1.30 13.71 2.19
C ASN A 190 -0.51 14.76 1.40
N TYR A 191 0.82 14.71 1.38
CA TYR A 191 1.66 15.60 0.60
C TYR A 191 2.11 14.90 -0.69
N PRO A 192 2.07 15.56 -1.87
CA PRO A 192 2.49 14.97 -3.13
C PRO A 192 4.02 14.88 -3.20
N ILE A 193 4.57 13.77 -2.71
CA ILE A 193 6.02 13.51 -2.74
C ILE A 193 6.41 13.08 -4.15
N GLU A 194 7.28 13.85 -4.79
CA GLU A 194 7.90 13.49 -6.06
C GLU A 194 9.13 12.63 -5.82
N ILE A 195 9.12 11.43 -6.38
CA ILE A 195 10.27 10.52 -6.38
C ILE A 195 11.00 10.71 -7.69
N ALA A 196 12.32 10.95 -7.61
CA ALA A 196 13.14 11.31 -8.78
C ALA A 196 13.00 10.32 -9.94
N GLU A 197 12.91 10.84 -11.17
CA GLU A 197 12.67 10.03 -12.39
C GLU A 197 13.78 9.02 -12.70
N ASP A 198 15.03 9.32 -12.32
CA ASP A 198 16.19 8.46 -12.59
C ASP A 198 16.24 7.18 -11.75
N ALA A 199 15.23 6.98 -10.90
CA ALA A 199 15.10 5.80 -10.07
C ALA A 199 14.50 4.64 -10.87
N SER A 200 15.05 4.28 -12.02
CA SER A 200 14.71 3.01 -12.72
C SER A 200 14.87 1.78 -11.82
N ASP A 201 15.69 1.90 -10.77
CA ASP A 201 15.87 0.94 -9.69
C ASP A 201 15.22 1.39 -8.36
N SER A 202 14.55 2.57 -8.30
CA SER A 202 13.96 3.04 -7.06
C SER A 202 12.79 2.16 -6.65
N GLN A 203 12.94 1.55 -5.50
CA GLN A 203 11.90 0.75 -4.89
C GLN A 203 11.02 1.65 -4.02
N SER A 204 10.29 2.59 -4.63
CA SER A 204 9.27 3.32 -3.88
C SER A 204 8.07 2.42 -3.65
N PHE A 205 7.73 2.19 -2.39
CA PHE A 205 6.56 1.40 -2.07
C PHE A 205 5.84 1.91 -0.82
N ILE A 206 4.53 1.70 -0.85
CA ILE A 206 3.62 1.91 0.26
C ILE A 206 3.04 0.55 0.61
N ASP A 207 3.31 0.09 1.81
CA ASP A 207 2.72 -1.13 2.36
C ASP A 207 1.98 -0.80 3.66
N VAL A 208 0.68 -1.01 3.66
CA VAL A 208 -0.19 -0.74 4.80
C VAL A 208 -0.92 -2.02 5.18
N TYR A 209 -0.74 -2.47 6.41
CA TYR A 209 -1.28 -3.73 6.89
C TYR A 209 -2.07 -3.57 8.18
N GLU A 210 -3.23 -4.24 8.25
CA GLU A 210 -3.99 -4.51 9.48
C GLU A 210 -4.24 -3.26 10.34
N LEU A 211 -4.97 -2.30 9.77
CA LEU A 211 -5.36 -1.06 10.43
C LEU A 211 -6.87 -1.06 10.78
N PRO A 212 -7.32 -1.82 11.78
CA PRO A 212 -8.75 -2.07 12.02
C PRO A 212 -9.54 -0.82 12.44
N ASN A 213 -8.87 0.20 12.98
CA ASN A 213 -9.51 1.45 13.38
C ASN A 213 -9.62 2.47 12.24
N ILE A 214 -8.82 2.31 11.19
CA ILE A 214 -8.84 3.21 10.05
C ILE A 214 -9.94 2.78 9.09
N ARG A 215 -10.80 3.73 8.71
CA ARG A 215 -11.91 3.50 7.78
C ARG A 215 -11.63 4.00 6.39
N HIS A 216 -10.61 4.84 6.25
CA HIS A 216 -10.26 5.43 4.96
C HIS A 216 -8.78 5.80 4.91
N ILE A 217 -8.15 5.63 3.75
CA ILE A 217 -6.77 6.06 3.47
C ILE A 217 -6.76 6.85 2.16
N ASN A 218 -6.08 8.01 2.19
CA ASN A 218 -5.83 8.82 1.01
C ASN A 218 -4.35 8.68 0.59
N ILE A 219 -4.10 8.26 -0.64
CA ILE A 219 -2.75 8.14 -1.20
C ILE A 219 -2.52 9.31 -2.15
N GLY A 220 -1.72 10.29 -1.73
CA GLY A 220 -1.47 11.52 -2.48
C GLY A 220 -0.15 11.57 -3.27
N TRP A 221 0.64 10.51 -3.28
CA TRP A 221 1.93 10.51 -3.98
C TRP A 221 1.73 10.35 -5.50
N PRO A 222 2.23 11.30 -6.32
CA PRO A 222 1.97 11.29 -7.76
C PRO A 222 2.62 10.13 -8.50
N ARG A 223 3.70 9.55 -7.96
CA ARG A 223 4.38 8.40 -8.57
C ARG A 223 4.81 7.41 -7.52
N VAL A 224 4.41 6.14 -7.68
CA VAL A 224 4.75 5.04 -6.75
C VAL A 224 4.92 3.75 -7.55
N LYS A 225 5.99 3.00 -7.31
CA LYS A 225 6.19 1.72 -7.97
C LYS A 225 5.19 0.66 -7.49
N GLN A 226 4.91 0.62 -6.18
CA GLN A 226 3.98 -0.35 -5.61
C GLN A 226 3.23 0.25 -4.43
N VAL A 227 1.93 0.01 -4.40
CA VAL A 227 1.05 0.28 -3.27
C VAL A 227 0.37 -1.02 -2.89
N THR A 228 0.57 -1.48 -1.66
CA THR A 228 -0.13 -2.64 -1.09
C THR A 228 -0.92 -2.19 0.11
N ILE A 229 -2.23 -2.38 0.08
CA ILE A 229 -3.13 -2.07 1.18
C ILE A 229 -3.86 -3.34 1.55
N LYS A 230 -3.65 -3.80 2.79
CA LYS A 230 -4.38 -4.91 3.38
C LYS A 230 -5.18 -4.41 4.56
N GLY A 231 -6.49 -4.51 4.48
CA GLY A 231 -7.37 -4.00 5.52
C GLY A 231 -8.67 -4.77 5.66
N ASP A 232 -9.44 -4.37 6.65
CA ASP A 232 -10.79 -4.86 6.91
C ASP A 232 -11.73 -3.67 7.10
N ASN A 233 -12.75 -3.58 6.25
CA ASN A 233 -13.71 -2.46 6.21
C ASN A 233 -13.02 -1.09 5.97
N LEU A 234 -12.14 -1.04 4.96
CA LEU A 234 -11.28 0.09 4.63
C LEU A 234 -11.59 0.64 3.24
N GLY A 235 -11.87 1.95 3.13
CA GLY A 235 -11.93 2.68 1.86
C GLY A 235 -10.56 3.22 1.46
N VAL A 236 -10.30 3.33 0.16
CA VAL A 236 -9.06 3.85 -0.41
C VAL A 236 -9.37 4.92 -1.44
N THR A 237 -8.76 6.10 -1.31
CA THR A 237 -8.80 7.15 -2.34
C THR A 237 -7.40 7.37 -2.92
N LEU A 238 -7.33 7.36 -4.24
CA LEU A 238 -6.12 7.67 -5.00
C LEU A 238 -6.10 9.16 -5.34
N GLY A 239 -5.17 9.89 -4.75
CA GLY A 239 -5.01 11.34 -4.90
C GLY A 239 -5.54 12.12 -3.70
N THR A 240 -5.01 13.32 -3.56
CA THR A 240 -5.43 14.33 -2.60
C THR A 240 -5.75 15.63 -3.36
N GLU A 241 -6.17 16.68 -2.67
CA GLU A 241 -6.46 17.99 -3.28
C GLU A 241 -5.29 18.61 -4.08
N ASN A 242 -4.06 18.11 -3.86
CA ASN A 242 -2.85 18.60 -4.52
C ASN A 242 -2.29 17.63 -5.58
N THR A 243 -2.97 16.50 -5.81
CA THR A 243 -2.50 15.45 -6.74
C THR A 243 -3.34 15.46 -8.01
N THR A 244 -2.82 16.02 -9.09
CA THR A 244 -3.54 16.12 -10.38
C THR A 244 -3.32 14.92 -11.29
N SER A 245 -2.23 14.17 -11.12
CA SER A 245 -1.96 12.95 -11.85
C SER A 245 -1.29 11.92 -10.96
N MET A 246 -1.56 10.64 -11.22
CA MET A 246 -0.95 9.53 -10.50
C MET A 246 -0.47 8.45 -11.46
N ASP A 247 0.72 7.91 -11.16
CA ASP A 247 1.34 6.81 -11.87
C ASP A 247 1.78 5.75 -10.85
N ILE A 248 1.05 4.63 -10.83
CA ILE A 248 1.25 3.53 -9.89
C ILE A 248 1.63 2.28 -10.68
N GLY A 249 2.82 1.73 -10.45
CA GLY A 249 3.24 0.51 -11.12
C GLY A 249 2.36 -0.69 -10.74
N ILE A 250 2.18 -0.95 -9.44
CA ILE A 250 1.32 -2.03 -8.92
C ILE A 250 0.45 -1.48 -7.79
N LEU A 251 -0.85 -1.64 -7.89
CA LEU A 251 -1.82 -1.37 -6.84
C LEU A 251 -2.45 -2.69 -6.38
N SER A 252 -2.17 -3.09 -5.15
CA SER A 252 -2.70 -4.32 -4.53
C SER A 252 -3.64 -4.00 -3.39
N LEU A 253 -4.91 -4.39 -3.53
CA LEU A 253 -5.96 -4.26 -2.53
C LEU A 253 -6.30 -5.65 -2.00
N LEU A 254 -5.97 -5.92 -0.75
CA LEU A 254 -6.06 -7.23 -0.13
C LEU A 254 -7.01 -7.20 1.08
N GLY A 255 -7.82 -8.24 1.23
CA GLY A 255 -8.81 -8.33 2.31
C GLY A 255 -10.05 -7.47 2.01
N ASN A 256 -10.80 -7.11 3.04
CA ASN A 256 -12.09 -6.45 2.92
C ASN A 256 -11.95 -4.93 2.70
N ILE A 257 -11.53 -4.55 1.51
CA ILE A 257 -11.55 -3.15 1.06
C ILE A 257 -12.97 -2.83 0.59
N THR A 258 -13.60 -1.80 1.16
CA THR A 258 -15.00 -1.45 0.87
C THR A 258 -15.17 -0.65 -0.39
N ASP A 259 -14.19 0.19 -0.71
CA ASP A 259 -14.25 1.12 -1.84
C ASP A 259 -12.86 1.48 -2.34
N LEU A 260 -12.77 1.70 -3.66
CA LEU A 260 -11.63 2.33 -4.31
C LEU A 260 -12.16 3.54 -5.09
N ALA A 261 -11.70 4.73 -4.74
CA ALA A 261 -12.10 5.98 -5.36
C ALA A 261 -10.91 6.72 -5.97
N GLN A 262 -11.19 7.54 -6.98
CA GLN A 262 -10.27 8.53 -7.52
C GLN A 262 -10.56 9.89 -6.86
N GLY A 263 -9.53 10.60 -6.43
CA GLY A 263 -9.66 11.95 -5.88
C GLY A 263 -10.20 12.94 -6.94
N ASP A 264 -11.02 13.89 -6.50
CA ASP A 264 -11.76 14.81 -7.39
C ASP A 264 -10.88 15.62 -8.34
N VAL A 265 -9.64 15.89 -7.98
CA VAL A 265 -8.70 16.69 -8.80
C VAL A 265 -7.76 15.84 -9.65
N VAL A 266 -7.77 14.52 -9.48
CA VAL A 266 -6.95 13.61 -10.29
C VAL A 266 -7.56 13.51 -11.68
N THR A 267 -6.87 14.05 -12.67
CA THR A 267 -7.32 14.06 -14.08
C THR A 267 -6.64 12.99 -14.93
N ASN A 268 -5.56 12.39 -14.43
CA ASN A 268 -4.83 11.33 -15.12
C ASN A 268 -4.41 10.28 -14.09
N LEU A 269 -4.93 9.06 -14.23
CA LEU A 269 -4.63 7.93 -13.36
C LEU A 269 -4.11 6.75 -14.19
N THR A 270 -2.80 6.50 -14.08
CA THR A 270 -2.13 5.36 -14.69
C THR A 270 -1.83 4.31 -13.64
N VAL A 271 -2.21 3.07 -13.91
CA VAL A 271 -1.89 1.92 -13.06
C VAL A 271 -1.35 0.80 -13.96
N GLY A 272 -0.15 0.33 -13.69
CA GLY A 272 0.42 -0.79 -14.42
C GLY A 272 -0.37 -2.08 -14.16
N GLN A 273 -0.50 -2.45 -12.89
CA GLN A 273 -1.28 -3.62 -12.47
C GLN A 273 -2.19 -3.28 -11.29
N LEU A 274 -3.48 -3.57 -11.43
CA LEU A 274 -4.45 -3.56 -10.33
C LEU A 274 -4.74 -4.98 -9.88
N ILE A 275 -4.51 -5.26 -8.61
CA ILE A 275 -4.79 -6.55 -7.96
C ILE A 275 -5.83 -6.32 -6.87
N VAL A 276 -6.99 -6.99 -6.98
CA VAL A 276 -8.00 -7.05 -5.92
C VAL A 276 -8.15 -8.50 -5.49
N LYS A 277 -7.84 -8.79 -4.23
CA LYS A 277 -7.77 -10.17 -3.77
C LYS A 277 -8.38 -10.36 -2.37
N ASP A 278 -9.03 -11.51 -2.18
CA ASP A 278 -9.64 -11.93 -0.91
C ASP A 278 -10.63 -10.89 -0.36
N ASN A 279 -11.41 -10.27 -1.27
CA ASN A 279 -12.28 -9.14 -0.97
C ASN A 279 -13.76 -9.57 -1.01
N PHE A 280 -14.44 -9.42 0.13
CA PHE A 280 -15.85 -9.79 0.29
C PHE A 280 -16.78 -8.58 0.45
N ASP A 281 -16.24 -7.38 0.69
CA ASP A 281 -17.02 -6.18 1.01
C ASP A 281 -17.19 -5.23 -0.18
N MET A 282 -16.20 -5.16 -1.08
CA MET A 282 -16.31 -4.33 -2.29
C MET A 282 -17.37 -4.90 -3.22
N THR A 283 -18.44 -4.14 -3.45
CA THR A 283 -19.53 -4.56 -4.34
C THR A 283 -19.37 -4.06 -5.78
N HIS A 284 -18.67 -2.96 -5.95
CA HIS A 284 -18.46 -2.31 -7.24
C HIS A 284 -17.03 -1.79 -7.34
N LEU A 285 -16.39 -2.01 -8.48
CA LEU A 285 -15.11 -1.42 -8.83
C LEU A 285 -15.34 -0.34 -9.89
N ASN A 286 -15.45 0.91 -9.46
CA ASN A 286 -15.87 2.07 -10.27
C ASN A 286 -14.78 3.12 -10.40
N VAL A 287 -13.58 2.73 -10.81
CA VAL A 287 -12.47 3.67 -11.02
C VAL A 287 -12.15 3.77 -12.50
N SER A 288 -12.02 4.99 -12.99
CA SER A 288 -11.64 5.27 -14.37
C SER A 288 -10.14 5.40 -14.46
N PHE A 289 -9.49 4.49 -15.17
CA PHE A 289 -8.04 4.57 -15.41
C PHE A 289 -7.79 5.13 -16.81
N ASP A 290 -6.84 6.05 -16.94
CA ASP A 290 -6.35 6.47 -18.25
C ASP A 290 -5.48 5.39 -18.89
N GLN A 291 -4.74 4.65 -18.07
CA GLN A 291 -4.04 3.44 -18.50
C GLN A 291 -4.11 2.37 -17.39
N LEU A 292 -4.36 1.13 -17.80
CA LEU A 292 -4.30 -0.07 -16.95
C LEU A 292 -3.75 -1.25 -17.77
N SER A 293 -2.56 -1.73 -17.44
CA SER A 293 -1.96 -2.83 -18.22
C SER A 293 -2.46 -4.20 -17.77
N THR A 294 -2.77 -4.39 -16.49
CA THR A 294 -3.28 -5.68 -15.99
C THR A 294 -4.34 -5.46 -14.92
N LEU A 295 -5.48 -6.14 -15.08
CA LEU A 295 -6.50 -6.27 -14.05
C LEU A 295 -6.51 -7.70 -13.53
N GLU A 296 -6.24 -7.87 -12.25
CA GLU A 296 -6.33 -9.14 -11.53
C GLU A 296 -7.38 -9.05 -10.43
N ILE A 297 -8.41 -9.88 -10.49
CA ILE A 297 -9.46 -10.01 -9.47
C ILE A 297 -9.51 -11.48 -9.04
N ASN A 298 -9.27 -11.75 -7.77
CA ASN A 298 -9.15 -13.11 -7.27
C ASN A 298 -9.86 -13.26 -5.91
N GLN A 299 -10.74 -14.26 -5.81
CA GLN A 299 -11.48 -14.56 -4.57
C GLN A 299 -12.27 -13.33 -4.04
N CYS A 300 -13.06 -12.70 -4.90
CA CYS A 300 -13.82 -11.49 -4.61
C CYS A 300 -15.33 -11.75 -4.72
N ASP A 301 -15.89 -12.51 -3.78
CA ASP A 301 -17.31 -12.90 -3.79
C ASP A 301 -18.26 -11.71 -3.48
N GLY A 302 -17.78 -10.62 -2.87
CA GLY A 302 -18.54 -9.40 -2.68
C GLY A 302 -18.77 -8.64 -3.97
N LEU A 303 -17.84 -8.71 -4.92
CA LEU A 303 -17.85 -7.92 -6.13
C LEU A 303 -18.93 -8.41 -7.10
N LYS A 304 -19.88 -7.54 -7.40
CA LYS A 304 -21.01 -7.80 -8.33
C LYS A 304 -20.76 -7.25 -9.71
N THR A 305 -20.12 -6.07 -9.79
CA THR A 305 -19.82 -5.39 -11.05
C THR A 305 -18.42 -4.84 -11.05
N SER A 306 -17.79 -4.85 -12.21
CA SER A 306 -16.53 -4.16 -12.46
C SER A 306 -16.69 -3.30 -13.70
N GLN A 307 -16.54 -1.98 -13.53
CA GLN A 307 -16.56 -1.02 -14.64
C GLN A 307 -15.15 -0.68 -15.13
N VAL A 308 -14.28 -1.62 -15.10
CA VAL A 308 -12.92 -1.45 -15.63
C VAL A 308 -12.81 -2.22 -16.93
N PRO A 309 -12.37 -1.59 -17.99
CA PRO A 309 -11.92 -0.23 -18.23
C PRO A 309 -12.85 0.54 -19.18
N PRO A 310 -13.16 1.81 -18.95
CA PRO A 310 -14.06 2.51 -19.87
C PRO A 310 -13.38 3.30 -20.99
N LYS A 311 -12.12 3.70 -20.91
CA LYS A 311 -11.61 4.73 -21.83
C LYS A 311 -10.27 4.51 -22.51
N ALA A 312 -9.57 3.43 -22.28
CA ALA A 312 -8.24 3.29 -22.84
C ALA A 312 -8.27 2.90 -24.32
N ILE A 313 -8.40 3.88 -25.17
CA ILE A 313 -8.41 3.71 -26.62
C ILE A 313 -7.07 3.20 -27.16
N ASP A 314 -5.98 3.46 -26.44
CA ASP A 314 -4.60 3.18 -26.87
C ASP A 314 -3.85 2.22 -25.93
N TRP A 315 -4.55 1.37 -25.18
CA TRP A 315 -3.88 0.38 -24.34
C TRP A 315 -3.15 -0.64 -25.19
N GLU A 316 -1.85 -0.68 -24.98
CA GLU A 316 -1.00 -1.76 -25.48
C GLU A 316 -0.87 -2.80 -24.36
N ASP A 317 -0.95 -4.08 -24.74
CA ASP A 317 -0.63 -5.22 -23.85
C ASP A 317 -1.50 -5.39 -22.58
N PHE A 318 -2.83 -5.25 -22.73
CA PHE A 318 -3.75 -5.46 -21.61
C PHE A 318 -3.86 -6.94 -21.20
N GLY A 319 -3.82 -7.19 -19.87
CA GLY A 319 -4.05 -8.50 -19.25
C GLY A 319 -5.31 -8.48 -18.38
N LEU A 320 -6.18 -9.49 -18.56
CA LEU A 320 -7.37 -9.71 -17.75
C LEU A 320 -7.27 -11.06 -17.04
N HIS A 321 -7.18 -11.04 -15.71
CA HIS A 321 -7.16 -12.23 -14.88
C HIS A 321 -8.26 -12.14 -13.82
N ILE A 322 -9.29 -12.98 -13.94
CA ILE A 322 -10.38 -13.04 -12.97
C ILE A 322 -10.57 -14.49 -12.53
N ARG A 323 -10.53 -14.73 -11.22
CA ARG A 323 -10.61 -16.07 -10.67
C ARG A 323 -11.45 -16.12 -9.42
N SER A 324 -12.31 -17.15 -9.32
CA SER A 324 -13.07 -17.46 -8.10
C SER A 324 -13.87 -16.27 -7.57
N CYS A 325 -14.61 -15.58 -8.46
CA CYS A 325 -15.46 -14.43 -8.14
C CYS A 325 -16.91 -14.79 -8.49
N LEU A 326 -17.56 -15.59 -7.65
CA LEU A 326 -18.83 -16.26 -7.97
C LEU A 326 -20.02 -15.32 -8.17
N ASN A 327 -19.97 -14.12 -7.59
CA ASN A 327 -21.02 -13.12 -7.71
C ASN A 327 -20.74 -12.03 -8.78
N LEU A 328 -19.54 -12.03 -9.37
CA LEU A 328 -19.17 -11.07 -10.39
C LEU A 328 -19.83 -11.43 -11.73
N ASN A 329 -20.72 -10.57 -12.20
CA ASN A 329 -21.34 -10.72 -13.50
C ASN A 329 -20.57 -9.91 -14.55
N LEU A 330 -19.87 -10.62 -15.44
CA LEU A 330 -19.19 -10.03 -16.59
C LEU A 330 -20.18 -9.99 -17.76
N SER A 331 -20.95 -8.93 -17.84
CA SER A 331 -21.86 -8.65 -18.96
C SER A 331 -21.56 -7.28 -19.56
N SER A 332 -21.93 -7.08 -20.82
CA SER A 332 -21.73 -5.83 -21.55
C SER A 332 -22.67 -4.68 -21.12
N GLU A 333 -23.57 -4.92 -20.19
CA GLU A 333 -24.63 -3.95 -19.83
C GLU A 333 -24.15 -2.80 -18.90
N TYR A 334 -22.86 -2.79 -18.49
CA TYR A 334 -22.40 -1.92 -17.41
C TYR A 334 -21.60 -0.68 -17.85
N HIS A 335 -21.68 -0.27 -19.10
CA HIS A 335 -21.01 0.96 -19.54
C HIS A 335 -22.00 2.11 -19.67
N ILE A 336 -21.92 3.04 -18.71
CA ILE A 336 -22.48 4.39 -18.85
C ILE A 336 -21.32 5.28 -19.26
N ASN A 337 -21.32 5.79 -20.49
CA ASN A 337 -20.35 6.78 -20.90
C ASN A 337 -20.58 8.12 -20.19
N SER A 338 -19.61 9.04 -20.23
CA SER A 338 -19.70 10.37 -19.63
C SER A 338 -20.90 11.20 -20.14
N ASP A 339 -21.52 10.82 -21.23
CA ASP A 339 -22.61 11.53 -21.89
C ASP A 339 -23.99 10.94 -21.55
N GLY A 340 -24.03 9.93 -20.66
CA GLY A 340 -25.27 9.29 -20.22
C GLY A 340 -25.87 8.33 -21.23
N GLU A 341 -25.20 8.05 -22.32
CA GLU A 341 -25.60 7.04 -23.26
C GLU A 341 -25.07 5.67 -22.84
N ASN A 342 -25.93 4.66 -22.89
CA ASN A 342 -25.55 3.28 -22.59
C ASN A 342 -24.67 2.72 -23.72
N GLU A 343 -23.36 2.86 -23.62
CA GLU A 343 -22.46 2.05 -24.44
C GLU A 343 -22.44 0.62 -23.92
N LYS A 344 -22.96 -0.29 -24.69
CA LYS A 344 -23.24 -1.68 -24.29
C LYS A 344 -22.06 -2.63 -24.46
N SER A 345 -20.81 -2.13 -24.49
CA SER A 345 -19.70 -3.04 -24.77
C SER A 345 -18.42 -2.67 -24.06
N TRP A 346 -17.74 -3.68 -23.54
CA TRP A 346 -16.36 -3.53 -23.12
C TRP A 346 -15.50 -3.07 -24.29
N TYR A 347 -14.62 -2.10 -24.00
CA TYR A 347 -13.62 -1.68 -24.97
C TYR A 347 -12.41 -2.61 -24.89
N TRP A 348 -12.27 -3.48 -25.87
CA TRP A 348 -11.13 -4.37 -25.95
C TRP A 348 -9.96 -3.66 -26.64
N PRO A 349 -8.75 -3.61 -26.02
CA PRO A 349 -7.56 -3.06 -26.66
C PRO A 349 -7.12 -3.90 -27.87
N ASN A 350 -6.29 -3.31 -28.73
CA ASN A 350 -5.83 -4.00 -29.96
C ASN A 350 -4.93 -5.20 -29.66
N ASN A 351 -4.11 -5.10 -28.61
CA ASN A 351 -3.25 -6.17 -28.13
C ASN A 351 -3.68 -6.56 -26.72
N ILE A 352 -3.86 -7.84 -26.50
CA ILE A 352 -4.21 -8.42 -25.22
C ILE A 352 -3.15 -9.44 -24.87
N THR A 353 -2.49 -9.25 -23.75
CA THR A 353 -1.46 -10.17 -23.27
C THR A 353 -2.08 -11.49 -22.86
N LEU A 354 -3.12 -11.44 -22.04
CA LEU A 354 -3.85 -12.63 -21.61
C LEU A 354 -5.32 -12.33 -21.31
N ILE A 355 -6.16 -13.34 -21.49
CA ILE A 355 -7.49 -13.45 -20.91
C ILE A 355 -7.51 -14.74 -20.12
N ASN A 356 -7.72 -14.66 -18.82
CA ASN A 356 -7.87 -15.81 -17.94
C ASN A 356 -9.05 -15.59 -17.00
N ILE A 357 -10.17 -16.22 -17.30
CA ILE A 357 -11.39 -16.16 -16.50
C ILE A 357 -11.69 -17.57 -16.02
N ASP A 358 -11.59 -17.79 -14.70
CA ASP A 358 -11.80 -19.09 -14.09
C ASP A 358 -12.77 -18.98 -12.91
N SER A 359 -13.72 -19.90 -12.85
CA SER A 359 -14.69 -20.01 -11.77
C SER A 359 -15.43 -18.69 -11.47
N THR A 360 -15.78 -17.97 -12.53
CA THR A 360 -16.48 -16.68 -12.47
C THR A 360 -17.62 -16.67 -13.48
N PRO A 361 -18.83 -16.22 -13.14
CA PRO A 361 -19.94 -16.10 -14.09
C PRO A 361 -19.55 -15.18 -15.25
N THR A 362 -19.64 -15.70 -16.48
CA THR A 362 -19.29 -14.93 -17.68
C THR A 362 -20.34 -15.19 -18.75
N ALA A 363 -21.08 -14.16 -19.12
CA ALA A 363 -22.10 -14.27 -20.16
C ALA A 363 -21.50 -14.13 -21.56
N ASN A 364 -22.14 -14.70 -22.57
CA ASN A 364 -21.74 -14.54 -23.98
C ASN A 364 -21.68 -13.07 -24.39
N GLU A 365 -22.55 -12.24 -23.84
CA GLU A 365 -22.61 -10.79 -24.08
C GLU A 365 -21.33 -10.06 -23.69
N PHE A 366 -20.60 -10.53 -22.65
CA PHE A 366 -19.32 -9.94 -22.26
C PHE A 366 -18.31 -9.95 -23.41
N PHE A 367 -18.28 -11.02 -24.18
CA PHE A 367 -17.39 -11.15 -25.32
C PHE A 367 -17.98 -10.65 -26.63
N LYS A 368 -19.22 -10.16 -26.65
CA LYS A 368 -19.89 -9.75 -27.90
C LYS A 368 -19.06 -8.74 -28.66
N SER A 369 -18.58 -7.68 -28.03
CA SER A 369 -17.74 -6.67 -28.66
C SER A 369 -16.38 -7.20 -29.13
N PHE A 370 -15.82 -8.18 -28.41
CA PHE A 370 -14.59 -8.88 -28.83
C PHE A 370 -14.83 -9.65 -30.15
N LEU A 371 -15.92 -10.39 -30.21
CA LEU A 371 -16.29 -11.19 -31.40
C LEU A 371 -16.79 -10.33 -32.57
N GLU A 372 -17.51 -9.22 -32.32
CA GLU A 372 -17.98 -8.29 -33.35
C GLU A 372 -16.83 -7.62 -34.08
N ARG A 373 -15.76 -7.22 -33.35
CA ARG A 373 -14.57 -6.68 -33.99
C ARG A 373 -13.89 -7.63 -34.97
N TYR A 374 -14.06 -8.93 -34.79
CA TYR A 374 -13.57 -9.94 -35.73
C TYR A 374 -14.33 -9.93 -37.07
N ASN A 375 -15.61 -9.65 -37.02
CA ASN A 375 -16.47 -9.72 -38.22
C ASN A 375 -16.46 -8.43 -39.08
N GLU A 376 -15.92 -7.32 -38.53
CA GLU A 376 -15.80 -6.06 -39.27
C GLU A 376 -14.54 -6.04 -40.12
N THR A 377 -14.69 -6.07 -41.43
CA THR A 377 -13.61 -6.22 -42.44
C THR A 377 -12.53 -5.14 -42.41
N ASN A 378 -12.64 -4.10 -41.60
CA ASN A 378 -11.69 -2.98 -41.49
C ASN A 378 -11.19 -2.70 -40.07
N SER A 379 -11.61 -3.41 -39.05
CA SER A 379 -11.14 -3.20 -37.69
C SER A 379 -9.97 -4.13 -37.33
N LYS A 380 -8.99 -3.61 -36.60
CA LYS A 380 -7.95 -4.45 -36.06
C LYS A 380 -8.58 -5.38 -35.02
N ILE A 381 -8.50 -6.66 -35.25
CA ILE A 381 -8.97 -7.71 -34.33
C ILE A 381 -8.09 -7.68 -33.11
N PRO A 382 -8.64 -7.71 -31.88
CA PRO A 382 -7.83 -7.89 -30.68
C PRO A 382 -7.03 -9.19 -30.79
N LYS A 383 -5.71 -9.09 -30.69
CA LYS A 383 -4.85 -10.27 -30.73
C LYS A 383 -4.48 -10.65 -29.29
N VAL A 384 -4.77 -11.88 -28.90
CA VAL A 384 -4.35 -12.41 -27.60
C VAL A 384 -2.99 -13.09 -27.75
N LEU A 385 -1.98 -12.62 -27.02
CA LEU A 385 -0.59 -12.96 -27.26
C LEU A 385 -0.10 -14.20 -26.49
N GLN A 386 -0.52 -14.37 -25.23
CA GLN A 386 0.06 -15.40 -24.36
C GLN A 386 -0.96 -16.47 -23.97
N ARG A 387 -2.14 -16.08 -23.49
CA ARG A 387 -3.13 -17.01 -22.98
C ARG A 387 -4.55 -16.53 -23.22
N PHE A 388 -5.39 -17.43 -23.71
CA PHE A 388 -6.83 -17.30 -23.69
C PHE A 388 -7.42 -18.51 -22.98
N SER A 389 -7.97 -18.31 -21.78
CA SER A 389 -8.57 -19.36 -20.98
C SER A 389 -9.87 -18.84 -20.37
N VAL A 390 -10.98 -19.48 -20.65
CA VAL A 390 -12.29 -19.12 -20.12
C VAL A 390 -13.00 -20.36 -19.61
N ASN A 391 -13.23 -20.39 -18.29
CA ASN A 391 -13.96 -21.44 -17.58
C ASN A 391 -15.07 -20.78 -16.73
N PRO A 392 -16.24 -20.49 -17.33
CA PRO A 392 -17.31 -19.78 -16.64
C PRO A 392 -18.00 -20.70 -15.62
N ALA A 393 -18.01 -20.29 -14.36
CA ALA A 393 -18.79 -20.96 -13.32
C ALA A 393 -20.27 -20.60 -13.45
N LEU A 394 -21.15 -21.57 -13.22
CA LEU A 394 -22.61 -21.38 -13.14
C LEU A 394 -23.32 -20.84 -14.41
N VAL A 395 -22.61 -20.71 -15.53
CA VAL A 395 -23.17 -20.29 -16.82
C VAL A 395 -23.35 -21.52 -17.70
N LEU A 396 -24.60 -21.96 -17.88
CA LEU A 396 -24.91 -23.22 -18.56
C LEU A 396 -24.89 -23.12 -20.10
N ASP A 397 -24.91 -21.91 -20.63
CA ASP A 397 -25.04 -21.63 -22.07
C ASP A 397 -23.87 -20.89 -22.69
N PHE A 398 -22.71 -20.84 -21.97
CA PHE A 398 -21.51 -20.24 -22.54
C PHE A 398 -21.07 -21.02 -23.80
N ASN A 399 -20.92 -20.29 -24.92
CA ASN A 399 -20.63 -20.86 -26.20
C ASN A 399 -19.17 -20.67 -26.61
N CYS A 400 -18.38 -21.73 -26.61
CA CYS A 400 -17.00 -21.73 -27.06
C CYS A 400 -16.81 -21.74 -28.58
N ALA A 401 -17.81 -22.13 -29.38
CA ALA A 401 -17.64 -22.31 -30.80
C ALA A 401 -17.08 -21.10 -31.57
N PRO A 402 -17.48 -19.83 -31.28
CA PRO A 402 -16.84 -18.68 -31.91
C PRO A 402 -15.35 -18.54 -31.60
N PHE A 403 -14.93 -18.89 -30.40
CA PHE A 403 -13.53 -18.83 -29.98
C PHE A 403 -12.70 -19.96 -30.56
N ASP A 404 -13.28 -21.16 -30.73
CA ASP A 404 -12.63 -22.27 -31.41
C ASP A 404 -12.32 -21.93 -32.88
N GLU A 405 -13.23 -21.22 -33.55
CA GLU A 405 -12.99 -20.74 -34.92
C GLU A 405 -11.89 -19.66 -34.93
N LEU A 406 -11.90 -18.72 -34.00
CA LEU A 406 -10.82 -17.72 -33.88
C LEU A 406 -9.46 -18.35 -33.59
N ASN A 407 -9.42 -19.39 -32.77
CA ASN A 407 -8.18 -20.11 -32.47
C ASN A 407 -7.56 -20.75 -33.72
N LYS A 408 -8.38 -21.30 -34.62
CA LYS A 408 -7.94 -21.84 -35.92
C LYS A 408 -7.31 -20.80 -36.83
N THR A 409 -7.64 -19.52 -36.66
CA THR A 409 -7.05 -18.42 -37.43
C THR A 409 -5.75 -17.88 -36.87
N GLY A 410 -5.34 -18.32 -35.70
CA GLY A 410 -4.13 -17.87 -34.99
C GLY A 410 -4.26 -16.47 -34.35
N VAL A 411 -5.48 -15.97 -34.17
CA VAL A 411 -5.78 -14.70 -33.46
C VAL A 411 -5.69 -14.88 -31.95
N LEU A 412 -6.07 -16.06 -31.46
CA LEU A 412 -5.94 -16.39 -30.05
C LEU A 412 -4.54 -16.94 -29.75
N ALA A 413 -4.15 -16.88 -28.48
CA ALA A 413 -2.84 -17.26 -27.99
C ALA A 413 -2.51 -18.74 -28.28
N GLU A 414 -1.23 -19.07 -28.25
CA GLU A 414 -0.74 -20.45 -28.32
C GLU A 414 -1.39 -21.32 -27.24
N TYR A 415 -1.56 -20.78 -26.02
CA TYR A 415 -2.33 -21.41 -24.96
C TYR A 415 -3.80 -21.00 -25.06
N TYR A 416 -4.62 -21.90 -25.61
CA TYR A 416 -6.06 -21.72 -25.74
C TYR A 416 -6.81 -22.79 -24.95
N ASP A 417 -7.77 -22.33 -24.14
CA ASP A 417 -8.63 -23.20 -23.35
C ASP A 417 -10.01 -22.54 -23.14
N CYS A 418 -11.07 -23.20 -23.59
CA CYS A 418 -12.43 -22.73 -23.43
C CYS A 418 -13.31 -23.88 -23.00
N TYR A 419 -13.96 -23.75 -21.86
CA TYR A 419 -14.86 -24.76 -21.33
C TYR A 419 -16.31 -24.44 -21.62
N ASN A 420 -16.93 -25.35 -22.37
CA ASN A 420 -18.36 -25.34 -22.62
C ASN A 420 -19.04 -26.31 -21.64
N THR A 421 -19.87 -25.78 -20.74
CA THR A 421 -20.59 -26.60 -19.75
C THR A 421 -21.59 -27.56 -20.39
N VAL A 422 -22.08 -27.25 -21.59
CA VAL A 422 -22.98 -28.13 -22.35
C VAL A 422 -22.26 -29.41 -22.77
N ASP A 423 -21.00 -29.31 -23.21
CA ASP A 423 -20.20 -30.46 -23.62
C ASP A 423 -19.82 -31.35 -22.43
N LEU A 424 -19.56 -30.75 -21.28
CA LEU A 424 -19.31 -31.48 -20.05
C LEU A 424 -20.53 -32.32 -19.62
N MET A 425 -21.72 -31.73 -19.68
CA MET A 425 -22.97 -32.43 -19.36
C MET A 425 -23.29 -33.50 -20.40
N ALA A 426 -23.01 -33.26 -21.67
CA ALA A 426 -23.19 -34.25 -22.76
C ALA A 426 -22.19 -35.42 -22.58
N SER A 427 -20.93 -35.14 -22.23
CA SER A 427 -19.93 -36.18 -21.97
C SER A 427 -20.24 -37.03 -20.76
N LEU A 428 -20.78 -36.42 -19.69
CA LEU A 428 -21.26 -37.12 -18.49
C LEU A 428 -22.52 -37.95 -18.76
N ALA A 429 -23.42 -37.46 -19.63
CA ALA A 429 -24.61 -38.22 -20.06
C ALA A 429 -24.27 -39.38 -21.00
N ALA A 430 -23.19 -39.26 -21.79
CA ALA A 430 -22.71 -40.32 -22.68
C ALA A 430 -21.89 -41.43 -21.95
N SER A 431 -21.35 -41.13 -20.78
CA SER A 431 -20.73 -42.15 -19.91
C SER A 431 -21.81 -42.97 -19.25
N HIS A 432 -22.07 -44.13 -19.78
CA HIS A 432 -23.11 -45.08 -19.33
C HIS A 432 -22.88 -45.71 -17.92
N GLU A 433 -22.22 -45.00 -17.00
CA GLU A 433 -22.07 -45.45 -15.62
C GLU A 433 -23.08 -44.75 -14.69
N PRO A 434 -24.17 -45.40 -14.30
CA PRO A 434 -25.23 -44.80 -13.46
C PRO A 434 -24.74 -44.41 -12.05
N TRP A 435 -23.54 -44.76 -11.66
CA TRP A 435 -22.97 -44.45 -10.35
C TRP A 435 -22.33 -43.04 -10.24
N VAL A 436 -21.98 -42.46 -11.37
CA VAL A 436 -21.33 -41.11 -11.40
C VAL A 436 -22.36 -40.01 -11.18
N PHE A 437 -23.61 -40.22 -11.63
CA PHE A 437 -24.68 -39.22 -11.43
C PHE A 437 -25.05 -39.02 -9.95
N GLY A 438 -25.03 -40.05 -9.14
CA GLY A 438 -25.37 -39.95 -7.72
C GLY A 438 -24.33 -39.16 -6.92
N SER A 439 -23.07 -39.29 -7.23
CA SER A 439 -21.99 -38.60 -6.54
C SER A 439 -21.83 -37.15 -6.95
N LEU A 440 -22.11 -36.79 -8.21
CA LEU A 440 -22.03 -35.41 -8.69
C LEU A 440 -23.22 -34.57 -8.17
N PHE A 441 -24.43 -35.13 -8.16
CA PHE A 441 -25.60 -34.47 -7.54
C PHE A 441 -25.42 -34.31 -6.02
N LEU A 442 -24.76 -35.25 -5.35
CA LEU A 442 -24.47 -35.13 -3.92
C LEU A 442 -23.40 -34.04 -3.66
N ALA A 443 -22.39 -33.92 -4.53
CA ALA A 443 -21.37 -32.89 -4.42
C ALA A 443 -21.92 -31.48 -4.70
N ILE A 444 -22.78 -31.31 -5.69
CA ILE A 444 -23.46 -30.04 -5.99
C ILE A 444 -24.47 -29.71 -4.87
N ALA A 445 -25.22 -30.69 -4.33
CA ALA A 445 -26.11 -30.46 -3.23
C ALA A 445 -25.36 -30.11 -1.92
N VAL A 446 -24.22 -30.73 -1.65
CA VAL A 446 -23.40 -30.42 -0.46
C VAL A 446 -22.79 -29.03 -0.58
N LEU A 447 -22.35 -28.61 -1.77
CA LEU A 447 -21.87 -27.23 -2.00
C LEU A 447 -23.01 -26.20 -1.88
N ALA A 448 -24.23 -26.53 -2.30
CA ALA A 448 -25.39 -25.64 -2.15
C ALA A 448 -25.90 -25.54 -0.70
N PHE A 449 -25.70 -26.57 0.14
CA PHE A 449 -26.13 -26.57 1.54
C PHE A 449 -25.05 -26.16 2.54
N SER A 450 -23.80 -26.01 2.14
CA SER A 450 -22.74 -25.50 3.01
C SER A 450 -22.64 -23.97 3.06
N HIS A 451 -23.53 -23.27 2.34
CA HIS A 451 -23.62 -21.80 2.27
C HIS A 451 -24.99 -21.24 2.71
N ILE A 452 -25.75 -21.99 3.56
CA ILE A 452 -26.95 -21.47 4.23
C ILE A 452 -26.66 -21.27 5.74
#